data_f4110af14ccc2aa1658a077bf618086a
#
_entry.id   f4110af14ccc2aa1658a077bf618086a
#
_cell.length_a   1.000
_cell.length_b   1.000
_cell.length_c   1.000
_cell.angle_alpha   90.00
_cell.angle_beta   90.00
_cell.angle_gamma   90.00
#
_symmetry.space_group_name_H-M   'P 1'
#
loop_
_entity.id
_entity.type
_entity.pdbx_description
1 polymer ?
#
loop_
_entity_poly.entity_id
_entity_poly.type
_entity_poly.pdbx_seq_one_letter_code
_entity_poly.pdbx_strand_id
1 'polypeptide(L)'
;MAKPTPPSANPIDALLEERARFQTWLTRLDSAGSDAPPAVRDKIRGDYQQRLDQVIELLRTHAASVAEQLATLRVRQDDLAGQEEKAQETLAEAELRHAVGEYEESEWERVRGGSERLLIDVREELARVSDEITRLGEVQALIAAAPEAPPEPEPEPELSPTAAGDEDAGEDWEPLIPLA
;
A
#
# COMPACT_ATOMS: atom_id res chain seq x y z
N MET A 1 4.91 7.55 33.32
CA MET A 1 5.92 6.62 32.76
C MET A 1 5.20 5.67 31.86
N ALA A 2 5.28 5.88 30.55
CA ALA A 2 4.69 4.99 29.56
C ALA A 2 5.53 3.70 29.49
N LYS A 3 4.84 2.56 29.63
CA LYS A 3 5.44 1.23 29.55
C LYS A 3 5.94 1.00 28.13
N PRO A 4 7.18 0.55 27.88
CA PRO A 4 7.63 0.24 26.55
C PRO A 4 6.76 -0.89 26.00
N THR A 5 6.10 -0.66 24.87
CA THR A 5 5.41 -1.69 24.10
C THR A 5 6.45 -2.72 23.66
N PRO A 6 6.22 -4.03 23.83
CA PRO A 6 7.14 -5.04 23.32
C PRO A 6 7.27 -4.87 21.79
N PRO A 7 8.46 -5.11 21.21
CA PRO A 7 8.66 -4.99 19.77
C PRO A 7 7.68 -5.92 19.06
N SER A 8 6.90 -5.37 18.15
CA SER A 8 6.00 -6.11 17.28
C SER A 8 6.80 -7.21 16.58
N ALA A 9 6.29 -8.45 16.61
CA ALA A 9 6.96 -9.60 16.02
C ALA A 9 7.05 -9.52 14.49
N ASN A 10 6.31 -8.59 13.88
CA ASN A 10 6.29 -8.34 12.43
C ASN A 10 7.07 -7.05 12.10
N PRO A 11 8.07 -7.09 11.19
CA PRO A 11 8.84 -5.91 10.81
C PRO A 11 7.96 -4.78 10.22
N ILE A 12 6.83 -5.12 9.59
CA ILE A 12 5.89 -4.13 9.03
C ILE A 12 5.19 -3.36 10.15
N ASP A 13 4.75 -4.05 11.22
CA ASP A 13 4.09 -3.39 12.35
C ASP A 13 5.05 -2.40 13.04
N ALA A 14 6.34 -2.76 13.19
CA ALA A 14 7.35 -1.87 13.72
C ALA A 14 7.54 -0.61 12.87
N LEU A 15 7.54 -0.75 11.53
CA LEU A 15 7.64 0.39 10.61
C LEU A 15 6.38 1.27 10.66
N LEU A 16 5.19 0.69 10.79
CA LEU A 16 3.94 1.44 10.94
C LEU A 16 3.92 2.25 12.25
N GLU A 17 4.36 1.65 13.37
CA GLU A 17 4.50 2.34 14.65
C GLU A 17 5.53 3.48 14.56
N GLU A 18 6.67 3.24 13.91
CA GLU A 18 7.73 4.23 13.76
C GLU A 18 7.24 5.43 12.91
N ARG A 19 6.52 5.16 11.81
CA ARG A 19 5.88 6.20 11.01
C ARG A 19 4.90 7.04 11.83
N ALA A 20 3.99 6.41 12.56
CA ALA A 20 3.02 7.11 13.41
C ALA A 20 3.71 7.99 14.46
N ARG A 21 4.86 7.53 14.98
CA ARG A 21 5.68 8.27 15.94
C ARG A 21 6.27 9.55 15.33
N PHE A 22 6.91 9.44 14.14
CA PHE A 22 7.48 10.62 13.46
C PHE A 22 6.40 11.61 13.06
N GLN A 23 5.26 11.16 12.55
CA GLN A 23 4.11 12.04 12.24
C GLN A 23 3.62 12.79 13.49
N THR A 24 3.50 12.09 14.62
CA THR A 24 3.12 12.71 15.89
C THR A 24 4.16 13.76 16.35
N TRP A 25 5.43 13.49 16.20
CA TRP A 25 6.48 14.43 16.58
C TRP A 25 6.50 15.67 15.67
N LEU A 26 6.32 15.51 14.37
CA LEU A 26 6.18 16.65 13.44
C LEU A 26 4.96 17.51 13.80
N THR A 27 3.79 16.92 14.03
CA THR A 27 2.59 17.65 14.45
C THR A 27 2.80 18.39 15.78
N ARG A 28 3.48 17.78 16.74
CA ARG A 28 3.80 18.43 18.01
C ARG A 28 4.82 19.55 17.85
N LEU A 29 5.79 19.40 16.96
CA LEU A 29 6.78 20.44 16.66
C LEU A 29 6.10 21.67 16.03
N ASP A 30 5.11 21.48 15.18
CA ASP A 30 4.34 22.55 14.54
C ASP A 30 3.43 23.28 15.52
N SER A 31 2.86 22.54 16.50
CA SER A 31 2.01 23.11 17.55
C SER A 31 2.79 23.64 18.76
N ALA A 32 4.06 23.28 18.91
CA ALA A 32 4.90 23.78 20.00
C ALA A 32 5.18 25.28 19.81
N GLY A 33 4.81 26.09 20.80
CA GLY A 33 5.05 27.52 20.82
C GLY A 33 6.51 27.91 20.58
N SER A 34 6.74 29.13 20.10
CA SER A 34 7.96 29.56 19.42
C SER A 34 9.10 30.00 20.33
N ASP A 35 9.34 29.42 21.48
CA ASP A 35 10.46 29.81 22.33
C ASP A 35 11.84 29.36 21.79
N ALA A 36 11.86 28.40 20.85
CA ALA A 36 13.08 27.95 20.22
C ALA A 36 13.43 28.80 18.97
N PRO A 37 14.72 29.09 18.72
CA PRO A 37 15.13 29.76 17.49
C PRO A 37 14.66 29.02 16.23
N PRO A 38 14.18 29.74 15.18
CA PRO A 38 13.65 29.10 13.95
C PRO A 38 14.61 28.09 13.34
N ALA A 39 15.89 28.40 13.27
CA ALA A 39 16.91 27.50 12.71
C ALA A 39 17.02 26.16 13.45
N VAL A 40 16.79 26.14 14.77
CA VAL A 40 16.80 24.88 15.56
C VAL A 40 15.56 24.07 15.24
N ARG A 41 14.39 24.71 15.10
CA ARG A 41 13.14 24.08 14.74
C ARG A 41 13.20 23.46 13.35
N ASP A 42 13.72 24.20 12.38
CA ASP A 42 13.86 23.76 11.00
C ASP A 42 14.82 22.55 10.90
N LYS A 43 15.91 22.56 11.66
CA LYS A 43 16.82 21.42 11.72
C LYS A 43 16.14 20.17 12.28
N ILE A 44 15.41 20.31 13.39
CA ILE A 44 14.69 19.17 14.01
C ILE A 44 13.59 18.66 13.06
N ARG A 45 12.87 19.54 12.38
CA ARG A 45 11.87 19.18 11.37
C ARG A 45 12.51 18.39 10.24
N GLY A 46 13.63 18.87 9.70
CA GLY A 46 14.36 18.19 8.64
C GLY A 46 14.82 16.78 9.06
N ASP A 47 15.35 16.64 10.28
CA ASP A 47 15.76 15.33 10.82
C ASP A 47 14.59 14.35 10.93
N TYR A 48 13.42 14.80 11.40
CA TYR A 48 12.23 13.93 11.52
C TYR A 48 11.64 13.61 10.15
N GLN A 49 11.61 14.57 9.23
CA GLN A 49 11.11 14.39 7.88
C GLN A 49 11.97 13.36 7.11
N GLN A 50 13.29 13.50 7.16
CA GLN A 50 14.20 12.52 6.53
C GLN A 50 14.00 11.09 7.07
N ARG A 51 13.79 10.92 8.38
CA ARG A 51 13.52 9.60 8.96
C ARG A 51 12.15 9.06 8.57
N LEU A 52 11.14 9.92 8.52
CA LEU A 52 9.81 9.55 8.04
C LEU A 52 9.86 9.06 6.59
N ASP A 53 10.57 9.77 5.72
CA ASP A 53 10.75 9.39 4.31
C ASP A 53 11.44 8.02 4.17
N GLN A 54 12.45 7.74 4.98
CA GLN A 54 13.11 6.42 5.01
C GLN A 54 12.13 5.31 5.41
N VAL A 55 11.29 5.53 6.41
CA VAL A 55 10.28 4.54 6.85
C VAL A 55 9.24 4.34 5.77
N ILE A 56 8.78 5.41 5.11
CA ILE A 56 7.82 5.33 4.00
C ILE A 56 8.38 4.51 2.84
N GLU A 57 9.65 4.71 2.50
CA GLU A 57 10.30 3.96 1.41
C GLU A 57 10.43 2.46 1.73
N LEU A 58 10.76 2.13 2.98
CA LEU A 58 10.75 0.73 3.43
C LEU A 58 9.36 0.11 3.36
N LEU A 59 8.32 0.84 3.78
CA LEU A 59 6.94 0.37 3.68
C LEU A 59 6.51 0.18 2.21
N ARG A 60 6.92 1.04 1.28
CA ARG A 60 6.67 0.88 -0.16
C ARG A 60 7.31 -0.38 -0.71
N THR A 61 8.55 -0.65 -0.31
CA THR A 61 9.26 -1.87 -0.70
C THR A 61 8.52 -3.12 -0.21
N HIS A 62 8.05 -3.10 1.04
CA HIS A 62 7.25 -4.19 1.59
C HIS A 62 5.90 -4.33 0.87
N ALA A 63 5.23 -3.23 0.55
CA ALA A 63 3.97 -3.25 -0.19
C ALA A 63 4.13 -3.89 -1.57
N ALA A 64 5.20 -3.57 -2.30
CA ALA A 64 5.51 -4.16 -3.59
C ALA A 64 5.73 -5.68 -3.48
N SER A 65 6.50 -6.12 -2.48
CA SER A 65 6.73 -7.56 -2.21
C SER A 65 5.44 -8.29 -1.86
N VAL A 66 4.59 -7.71 -1.02
CA VAL A 66 3.28 -8.29 -0.66
C VAL A 66 2.37 -8.39 -1.89
N ALA A 67 2.35 -7.37 -2.74
CA ALA A 67 1.56 -7.39 -3.97
C ALA A 67 1.99 -8.50 -4.94
N GLU A 68 3.30 -8.73 -5.09
CA GLU A 68 3.86 -9.81 -5.90
C GLU A 68 3.48 -11.20 -5.34
N GLN A 69 3.59 -11.38 -4.02
CA GLN A 69 3.18 -12.62 -3.36
C GLN A 69 1.69 -12.88 -3.55
N LEU A 70 0.84 -11.86 -3.39
CA LEU A 70 -0.60 -11.97 -3.62
C LEU A 70 -0.93 -12.36 -5.06
N ALA A 71 -0.24 -11.78 -6.05
CA ALA A 71 -0.41 -12.14 -7.45
C ALA A 71 -0.07 -13.63 -7.69
N THR A 72 1.04 -14.10 -7.13
CA THR A 72 1.48 -15.49 -7.24
C THR A 72 0.48 -16.45 -6.59
N LEU A 73 -0.01 -16.13 -5.40
CA LEU A 73 -0.98 -16.96 -4.69
C LEU A 73 -2.34 -17.02 -5.40
N ARG A 74 -2.78 -15.93 -6.03
CA ARG A 74 -4.02 -15.93 -6.83
C ARG A 74 -3.91 -16.84 -8.04
N VAL A 75 -2.78 -16.82 -8.76
CA VAL A 75 -2.54 -17.77 -9.86
C VAL A 75 -2.57 -19.21 -9.34
N ARG A 76 -1.96 -19.47 -8.18
CA ARG A 76 -2.00 -20.79 -7.55
C ARG A 76 -3.42 -21.22 -7.15
N GLN A 77 -4.22 -20.28 -6.64
CA GLN A 77 -5.63 -20.52 -6.30
C GLN A 77 -6.45 -20.92 -7.53
N ASP A 78 -6.28 -20.21 -8.64
CA ASP A 78 -6.96 -20.49 -9.91
C ASP A 78 -6.55 -21.86 -10.46
N ASP A 79 -5.26 -22.20 -10.40
CA ASP A 79 -4.76 -23.52 -10.81
C ASP A 79 -5.38 -24.66 -9.96
N LEU A 80 -5.46 -24.48 -8.65
CA LEU A 80 -6.06 -25.46 -7.75
C LEU A 80 -7.57 -25.57 -7.97
N ALA A 81 -8.27 -24.48 -8.22
CA ALA A 81 -9.69 -24.50 -8.56
C ALA A 81 -9.95 -25.31 -9.85
N GLY A 82 -9.11 -25.13 -10.86
CA GLY A 82 -9.18 -25.92 -12.09
C GLY A 82 -8.84 -27.40 -11.86
N GLN A 83 -7.98 -27.74 -10.90
CA GLN A 83 -7.72 -29.12 -10.52
C GLN A 83 -8.90 -29.74 -9.78
N GLU A 84 -9.56 -28.99 -8.90
CA GLU A 84 -10.77 -29.44 -8.21
C GLU A 84 -11.88 -29.74 -9.20
N GLU A 85 -12.15 -28.84 -10.16
CA GLU A 85 -13.17 -29.02 -11.19
C GLU A 85 -12.92 -30.29 -12.00
N LYS A 86 -11.69 -30.49 -12.49
CA LYS A 86 -11.32 -31.71 -13.24
C LYS A 86 -11.46 -33.00 -12.41
N ALA A 87 -11.11 -32.94 -11.13
CA ALA A 87 -11.27 -34.09 -10.27
C ALA A 87 -12.74 -34.42 -10.00
N GLN A 88 -13.61 -33.43 -9.88
CA GLN A 88 -15.06 -33.60 -9.78
C GLN A 88 -15.66 -34.18 -11.07
N GLU A 89 -15.25 -33.65 -12.24
CA GLU A 89 -15.67 -34.19 -13.54
C GLU A 89 -15.25 -35.65 -13.70
N THR A 90 -14.01 -35.98 -13.34
CA THR A 90 -13.50 -37.37 -13.40
C THR A 90 -14.30 -38.30 -12.51
N LEU A 91 -14.65 -37.86 -11.31
CA LEU A 91 -15.48 -38.65 -10.39
C LEU A 91 -16.88 -38.85 -10.96
N ALA A 92 -17.52 -37.77 -11.46
CA ALA A 92 -18.85 -37.86 -12.04
C ALA A 92 -18.91 -38.76 -13.30
N GLU A 93 -17.87 -38.68 -14.16
CA GLU A 93 -17.74 -39.60 -15.29
C GLU A 93 -17.62 -41.03 -14.84
N ALA A 94 -16.79 -41.33 -13.85
CA ALA A 94 -16.63 -42.68 -13.32
C ALA A 94 -17.91 -43.21 -12.68
N GLU A 95 -18.69 -42.37 -11.99
CA GLU A 95 -20.01 -42.74 -11.46
C GLU A 95 -20.99 -43.15 -12.56
N LEU A 96 -21.03 -42.38 -13.66
CA LEU A 96 -21.89 -42.72 -14.80
C LEU A 96 -21.48 -44.02 -15.48
N ARG A 97 -20.16 -44.24 -15.68
CA ARG A 97 -19.64 -45.49 -16.29
C ARG A 97 -19.91 -46.70 -15.42
N HIS A 98 -19.82 -46.58 -14.10
CA HIS A 98 -20.22 -47.62 -13.17
C HIS A 98 -21.73 -47.87 -13.21
N ALA A 99 -22.56 -46.83 -13.23
CA ALA A 99 -24.02 -46.96 -13.27
C ALA A 99 -24.55 -47.65 -14.54
N VAL A 100 -23.86 -47.50 -15.66
CA VAL A 100 -24.21 -48.21 -16.92
C VAL A 100 -23.56 -49.59 -17.04
N GLY A 101 -22.78 -50.03 -16.04
CA GLY A 101 -22.16 -51.35 -16.00
C GLY A 101 -20.87 -51.46 -16.83
N GLU A 102 -20.23 -50.35 -17.19
CA GLU A 102 -18.94 -50.33 -17.91
C GLU A 102 -17.78 -50.69 -16.97
N TYR A 103 -17.83 -50.18 -15.73
CA TYR A 103 -16.83 -50.48 -14.72
C TYR A 103 -17.25 -51.62 -13.83
N GLU A 104 -16.34 -52.58 -13.62
CA GLU A 104 -16.44 -53.57 -12.58
C GLU A 104 -16.29 -52.91 -11.20
N GLU A 105 -16.86 -53.51 -10.15
CA GLU A 105 -16.86 -52.96 -8.78
C GLU A 105 -15.45 -52.56 -8.30
N SER A 106 -14.48 -53.45 -8.53
CA SER A 106 -13.08 -53.21 -8.12
C SER A 106 -12.42 -52.03 -8.86
N GLU A 107 -12.77 -51.81 -10.11
CA GLU A 107 -12.29 -50.69 -10.90
C GLU A 107 -12.95 -49.37 -10.44
N TRP A 108 -14.25 -49.41 -10.23
CA TRP A 108 -15.00 -48.29 -9.66
C TRP A 108 -14.43 -47.86 -8.32
N GLU A 109 -14.26 -48.77 -7.35
CA GLU A 109 -13.70 -48.46 -6.04
C GLU A 109 -12.30 -47.81 -6.13
N ARG A 110 -11.45 -48.27 -7.06
CA ARG A 110 -10.12 -47.72 -7.29
C ARG A 110 -10.17 -46.30 -7.82
N VAL A 111 -10.99 -46.04 -8.85
CA VAL A 111 -11.11 -44.70 -9.47
C VAL A 111 -11.75 -43.70 -8.49
N ARG A 112 -12.85 -44.12 -7.85
CA ARG A 112 -13.53 -43.31 -6.84
C ARG A 112 -12.59 -42.93 -5.70
N GLY A 113 -11.90 -43.91 -5.10
CA GLY A 113 -11.00 -43.64 -3.99
C GLY A 113 -9.81 -42.75 -4.37
N GLY A 114 -9.35 -42.86 -5.63
CA GLY A 114 -8.31 -41.96 -6.16
C GLY A 114 -8.80 -40.51 -6.30
N SER A 115 -9.97 -40.31 -6.89
CA SER A 115 -10.57 -39.00 -7.11
C SER A 115 -10.98 -38.31 -5.79
N GLU A 116 -11.58 -39.10 -4.86
CA GLU A 116 -11.93 -38.56 -3.53
C GLU A 116 -10.70 -38.07 -2.75
N ARG A 117 -9.58 -38.79 -2.79
CA ARG A 117 -8.32 -38.37 -2.16
C ARG A 117 -7.78 -37.10 -2.80
N LEU A 118 -7.74 -37.02 -4.13
CA LEU A 118 -7.30 -35.87 -4.85
C LEU A 118 -8.16 -34.63 -4.49
N LEU A 119 -9.48 -34.79 -4.40
CA LEU A 119 -10.38 -33.71 -3.99
C LEU A 119 -10.11 -33.21 -2.58
N ILE A 120 -9.82 -34.12 -1.64
CA ILE A 120 -9.46 -33.77 -0.27
C ILE A 120 -8.15 -32.93 -0.27
N ASP A 121 -7.11 -33.47 -0.93
CA ASP A 121 -5.79 -32.82 -0.97
C ASP A 121 -5.85 -31.41 -1.61
N VAL A 122 -6.57 -31.29 -2.73
CA VAL A 122 -6.74 -30.01 -3.43
C VAL A 122 -7.53 -29.00 -2.58
N ARG A 123 -8.59 -29.44 -1.91
CA ARG A 123 -9.40 -28.56 -1.03
C ARG A 123 -8.62 -28.07 0.18
N GLU A 124 -7.81 -28.94 0.78
CA GLU A 124 -6.94 -28.54 1.88
C GLU A 124 -5.91 -27.51 1.44
N GLU A 125 -5.33 -27.67 0.24
CA GLU A 125 -4.38 -26.70 -0.30
C GLU A 125 -5.08 -25.37 -0.68
N LEU A 126 -6.28 -25.43 -1.27
CA LEU A 126 -7.10 -24.23 -1.54
C LEU A 126 -7.39 -23.45 -0.26
N ALA A 127 -7.74 -24.15 0.82
CA ALA A 127 -7.98 -23.49 2.11
C ALA A 127 -6.71 -22.77 2.60
N ARG A 128 -5.54 -23.42 2.57
CA ARG A 128 -4.26 -22.80 2.98
C ARG A 128 -3.91 -21.59 2.14
N VAL A 129 -4.06 -21.68 0.81
CA VAL A 129 -3.79 -20.56 -0.11
C VAL A 129 -4.75 -19.39 0.14
N SER A 130 -6.04 -19.68 0.37
CA SER A 130 -7.05 -18.66 0.69
C SER A 130 -6.77 -17.92 2.01
N ASP A 131 -6.36 -18.67 3.03
CA ASP A 131 -5.97 -18.10 4.33
C ASP A 131 -4.74 -17.17 4.18
N GLU A 132 -3.75 -17.60 3.40
CA GLU A 132 -2.55 -16.78 3.15
C GLU A 132 -2.86 -15.51 2.33
N ILE A 133 -3.73 -15.61 1.32
CA ILE A 133 -4.22 -14.44 0.56
C ILE A 133 -4.92 -13.45 1.49
N THR A 134 -5.77 -13.94 2.39
CA THR A 134 -6.48 -13.10 3.37
C THR A 134 -5.49 -12.39 4.28
N ARG A 135 -4.53 -13.12 4.84
CA ARG A 135 -3.51 -12.58 5.72
C ARG A 135 -2.65 -11.50 5.05
N LEU A 136 -2.17 -11.76 3.83
CA LEU A 136 -1.38 -10.79 3.08
C LEU A 136 -2.22 -9.59 2.63
N GLY A 137 -3.49 -9.79 2.33
CA GLY A 137 -4.43 -8.71 2.02
C GLY A 137 -4.65 -7.76 3.20
N GLU A 138 -4.74 -8.28 4.42
CA GLU A 138 -4.80 -7.46 5.64
C GLU A 138 -3.53 -6.64 5.83
N VAL A 139 -2.35 -7.24 5.62
CA VAL A 139 -1.06 -6.53 5.68
C VAL A 139 -1.00 -5.41 4.63
N GLN A 140 -1.41 -5.68 3.40
CA GLN A 140 -1.47 -4.69 2.33
C GLN A 140 -2.40 -3.52 2.70
N ALA A 141 -3.58 -3.83 3.26
CA ALA A 141 -4.53 -2.82 3.71
C ALA A 141 -3.96 -1.93 4.83
N LEU A 142 -3.24 -2.51 5.79
CA LEU A 142 -2.57 -1.75 6.86
C LEU A 142 -1.50 -0.80 6.32
N ILE A 143 -0.72 -1.21 5.32
CA ILE A 143 0.27 -0.34 4.67
C ILE A 143 -0.43 0.80 3.92
N ALA A 144 -1.51 0.49 3.20
CA ALA A 144 -2.26 1.46 2.40
C ALA A 144 -3.11 2.43 3.22
N ALA A 145 -3.70 1.99 4.35
CA ALA A 145 -4.54 2.81 5.23
C ALA A 145 -3.76 3.90 5.98
N ALA A 146 -2.47 3.83 5.88
CA ALA A 146 -1.61 4.78 6.50
C ALA A 146 -1.60 6.10 5.70
N PRO A 147 -1.91 7.28 6.29
CA PRO A 147 -2.04 8.53 5.55
C PRO A 147 -0.77 8.82 4.72
N GLU A 148 -0.97 9.08 3.43
CA GLU A 148 0.07 9.60 2.56
C GLU A 148 0.64 10.89 3.16
N ALA A 149 1.96 11.09 2.98
CA ALA A 149 2.55 12.37 3.30
C ALA A 149 1.76 13.49 2.59
N PRO A 150 1.55 14.66 3.22
CA PRO A 150 0.92 15.79 2.53
C PRO A 150 1.60 15.99 1.17
N PRO A 151 0.86 16.23 0.09
CA PRO A 151 1.46 16.50 -1.20
C PRO A 151 2.49 17.63 -1.02
N GLU A 152 3.66 17.45 -1.63
CA GLU A 152 4.66 18.53 -1.68
C GLU A 152 3.94 19.80 -2.17
N PRO A 153 4.16 20.95 -1.53
CA PRO A 153 3.57 22.19 -2.01
C PRO A 153 3.98 22.35 -3.48
N GLU A 154 2.99 22.47 -4.35
CA GLU A 154 3.23 22.77 -5.77
C GLU A 154 4.14 24.00 -5.82
N PRO A 155 5.20 24.00 -6.63
CA PRO A 155 6.06 25.18 -6.76
C PRO A 155 5.17 26.37 -7.13
N GLU A 156 5.17 27.39 -6.27
CA GLU A 156 4.44 28.61 -6.55
C GLU A 156 4.82 29.09 -7.96
N PRO A 157 3.86 29.44 -8.81
CA PRO A 157 4.17 29.93 -10.15
C PRO A 157 5.06 31.18 -9.99
N GLU A 158 6.29 31.07 -10.50
CA GLU A 158 7.20 32.22 -10.57
C GLU A 158 6.45 33.35 -11.27
N LEU A 159 6.09 34.38 -10.51
CA LEU A 159 5.57 35.59 -11.06
C LEU A 159 6.66 36.20 -11.97
N SER A 160 6.52 35.95 -13.26
CA SER A 160 7.34 36.63 -14.26
C SER A 160 7.26 38.15 -14.03
N PRO A 161 8.36 38.86 -13.97
CA PRO A 161 8.32 40.31 -13.86
C PRO A 161 7.66 40.88 -15.13
N THR A 162 6.48 41.43 -14.94
CA THR A 162 5.77 42.17 -16.00
C THR A 162 6.69 43.29 -16.48
N ALA A 163 7.09 43.22 -17.75
CA ALA A 163 7.81 44.26 -18.42
C ALA A 163 7.01 45.58 -18.28
N ALA A 164 7.62 46.52 -17.60
CA ALA A 164 7.12 47.91 -17.57
C ALA A 164 7.13 48.44 -19.01
N GLY A 165 5.93 48.59 -19.55
CA GLY A 165 5.72 49.35 -20.78
C GLY A 165 6.09 50.81 -20.58
N ASP A 166 6.98 51.23 -21.41
CA ASP A 166 7.34 52.60 -21.68
C ASP A 166 6.12 53.25 -22.36
N GLU A 167 5.41 54.13 -21.68
CA GLU A 167 4.50 55.11 -22.30
C GLU A 167 4.94 56.51 -21.92
N ASP A 168 5.73 57.06 -22.86
CA ASP A 168 5.96 58.44 -23.10
C ASP A 168 4.62 59.19 -23.25
N ALA A 169 4.32 60.07 -22.31
CA ALA A 169 3.34 61.12 -22.48
C ALA A 169 3.88 62.40 -21.81
N GLY A 170 4.46 63.21 -22.65
CA GLY A 170 4.82 64.56 -22.29
C GLY A 170 3.59 65.40 -21.91
N GLU A 171 3.65 66.02 -20.80
CA GLU A 171 2.84 67.21 -20.49
C GLU A 171 3.69 68.30 -19.86
N ASP A 172 3.73 69.38 -20.61
CA ASP A 172 4.32 70.66 -20.30
C ASP A 172 3.99 71.17 -18.89
N TRP A 173 5.02 71.44 -18.11
CA TRP A 173 4.92 72.14 -16.84
C TRP A 173 5.55 73.54 -16.97
N GLU A 174 4.72 74.49 -17.29
CA GLU A 174 5.15 75.93 -17.13
C GLU A 174 5.11 76.37 -15.66
N PRO A 175 6.17 76.90 -15.12
CA PRO A 175 6.12 77.47 -13.79
C PRO A 175 5.60 78.93 -13.86
N LEU A 176 4.43 79.18 -13.27
CA LEU A 176 3.92 80.49 -13.00
C LEU A 176 4.76 81.14 -11.92
N ILE A 177 5.49 82.19 -12.32
CA ILE A 177 6.17 83.11 -11.42
C ILE A 177 5.14 84.17 -10.94
N PRO A 178 4.94 84.38 -9.64
CA PRO A 178 4.21 85.56 -9.19
C PRO A 178 5.16 86.76 -9.08
N LEU A 179 4.77 87.88 -9.75
CA LEU A 179 5.31 89.23 -9.59
C LEU A 179 4.73 89.91 -8.35
N ALA A 180 5.59 90.68 -7.69
CA ALA A 180 5.44 91.72 -6.71
C ALA A 180 5.54 91.35 -5.25
#